data_ba334272fcb43e3ec179fddf0b20045c
#
_entry.id   ba334272fcb43e3ec179fddf0b20045c
#
_cell.length_a   1.000
_cell.length_b   1.000
_cell.length_c   1.000
_cell.angle_alpha   90.00
_cell.angle_beta   90.00
_cell.angle_gamma   90.00
#
_symmetry.space_group_name_H-M   'P 1'
#
loop_
_entity.id
_entity.type
_entity.pdbx_description
1 polymer ?
#
loop_
_entity_poly.entity_id
_entity_poly.type
_entity_poly.pdbx_seq_one_letter_code
_entity_poly.pdbx_strand_id
1 'polypeptide(L)'
;EFFQYLAMHGTAMNPETGMVAEYKALSESSDGLEWKASNTKEIGRMFQGLGEKSYMPSGTETLWFIHPSQIPKKKKPTYVRVVCADRPEKSNPRCVRWTAGGNRINYPGNKTTKTANMTTAKLLFNSVISTPGGRFMSIDLKDFYLCSNLDEYEYVRIPVHLLPPAIIELY
;
A
#
# COMPACT_ATOMS: atom_id res chain seq x y z
N GLU A 1 12.92 -23.99 -13.03
CA GLU A 1 13.09 -23.65 -11.57
C GLU A 1 13.42 -22.17 -11.37
N PHE A 2 14.41 -21.61 -12.06
CA PHE A 2 14.83 -20.21 -11.90
C PHE A 2 13.70 -19.20 -12.23
N PHE A 3 12.96 -19.44 -13.32
CA PHE A 3 11.82 -18.59 -13.68
C PHE A 3 10.65 -18.69 -12.70
N GLN A 4 10.43 -19.86 -12.12
CA GLN A 4 9.40 -20.07 -11.11
C GLN A 4 9.76 -19.34 -9.81
N TYR A 5 11.02 -19.33 -9.42
CA TYR A 5 11.53 -18.56 -8.28
C TYR A 5 11.38 -17.05 -8.48
N LEU A 6 11.71 -16.53 -9.68
CA LEU A 6 11.53 -15.11 -10.00
C LEU A 6 10.05 -14.68 -10.00
N ALA A 7 9.16 -15.54 -10.52
CA ALA A 7 7.73 -15.25 -10.54
C ALA A 7 7.10 -15.20 -9.13
N MET A 8 7.69 -15.93 -8.17
CA MET A 8 7.24 -15.96 -6.78
C MET A 8 7.94 -14.92 -5.89
N HIS A 9 8.97 -14.25 -6.39
CA HIS A 9 9.71 -13.24 -5.63
C HIS A 9 8.79 -12.06 -5.25
N GLY A 10 8.71 -11.78 -3.96
CA GLY A 10 7.82 -10.77 -3.40
C GLY A 10 6.39 -11.25 -3.13
N THR A 11 6.05 -12.50 -3.44
CA THR A 11 4.75 -13.10 -3.09
C THR A 11 4.81 -13.63 -1.66
N ALA A 12 3.81 -13.30 -0.85
CA ALA A 12 3.71 -13.81 0.51
C ALA A 12 3.25 -15.28 0.51
N MET A 13 4.01 -16.13 1.18
CA MET A 13 3.74 -17.57 1.30
C MET A 13 3.50 -17.91 2.77
N ASN A 14 2.58 -18.84 3.02
CA ASN A 14 2.39 -19.40 4.34
C ASN A 14 3.59 -20.29 4.66
N PRO A 15 4.29 -20.07 5.79
CA PRO A 15 5.53 -20.80 6.11
C PRO A 15 5.30 -22.28 6.40
N GLU A 16 4.09 -22.68 6.82
CA GLU A 16 3.76 -24.07 7.16
C GLU A 16 3.38 -24.89 5.91
N THR A 17 2.70 -24.26 4.94
CA THR A 17 2.19 -24.97 3.76
C THR A 17 3.02 -24.72 2.50
N GLY A 18 3.85 -23.67 2.47
CA GLY A 18 4.59 -23.24 1.29
C GLY A 18 3.71 -22.71 0.15
N MET A 19 2.42 -22.45 0.39
CA MET A 19 1.50 -21.95 -0.61
C MET A 19 1.32 -20.44 -0.50
N VAL A 20 1.02 -19.79 -1.60
CA VAL A 20 0.63 -18.37 -1.62
C VAL A 20 -0.56 -18.15 -0.71
N ALA A 21 -0.47 -17.18 0.19
CA ALA A 21 -1.51 -16.95 1.18
C ALA A 21 -1.91 -15.48 1.26
N GLU A 22 -3.19 -15.26 1.57
CA GLU A 22 -3.75 -13.94 1.86
C GLU A 22 -3.51 -13.55 3.32
N TYR A 23 -3.72 -12.28 3.64
CA TYR A 23 -3.45 -11.70 4.96
C TYR A 23 -4.05 -12.52 6.12
N LYS A 24 -5.28 -13.01 6.00
CA LYS A 24 -5.91 -13.80 7.08
C LYS A 24 -5.06 -15.01 7.44
N ALA A 25 -4.72 -15.86 6.47
CA ALA A 25 -3.92 -17.05 6.71
C ALA A 25 -2.50 -16.71 7.21
N LEU A 26 -1.89 -15.64 6.67
CA LEU A 26 -0.58 -15.16 7.12
C LEU A 26 -0.61 -14.64 8.55
N SER A 27 -1.67 -13.93 8.94
CA SER A 27 -1.82 -13.41 10.31
C SER A 27 -2.04 -14.49 11.37
N GLU A 28 -2.39 -15.69 10.97
CA GLU A 28 -2.62 -16.87 11.83
C GLU A 28 -1.43 -17.85 11.79
N SER A 29 -0.44 -17.63 10.91
CA SER A 29 0.74 -18.48 10.79
C SER A 29 1.80 -18.22 11.86
N SER A 30 2.87 -19.00 11.86
CA SER A 30 3.98 -18.89 12.82
C SER A 30 4.63 -17.50 12.86
N ASP A 31 4.69 -16.79 11.73
CA ASP A 31 5.17 -15.40 11.61
C ASP A 31 4.03 -14.35 11.63
N GLY A 32 2.85 -14.75 12.10
CA GLY A 32 1.65 -13.93 12.12
C GLY A 32 1.77 -12.61 12.88
N LEU A 33 2.62 -12.54 13.90
CA LEU A 33 2.88 -11.30 14.65
C LEU A 33 3.55 -10.22 13.76
N GLU A 34 4.46 -10.62 12.87
CA GLU A 34 5.12 -9.70 11.95
C GLU A 34 4.13 -9.15 10.93
N TRP A 35 3.23 -9.99 10.41
CA TRP A 35 2.17 -9.59 9.51
C TRP A 35 1.18 -8.62 10.16
N LYS A 36 0.77 -8.90 11.42
CA LYS A 36 -0.09 -8.01 12.20
C LYS A 36 0.58 -6.67 12.49
N ALA A 37 1.85 -6.67 12.85
CA ALA A 37 2.62 -5.45 13.07
C ALA A 37 2.73 -4.60 11.78
N SER A 38 2.99 -5.25 10.64
CA SER A 38 3.04 -4.57 9.34
C SER A 38 1.69 -3.98 8.93
N ASN A 39 0.60 -4.71 9.17
CA ASN A 39 -0.76 -4.22 8.93
C ASN A 39 -1.09 -3.01 9.82
N THR A 40 -0.77 -3.09 11.11
CA THR A 40 -0.98 -1.98 12.07
C THR A 40 -0.24 -0.72 11.62
N LYS A 41 1.01 -0.88 11.20
CA LYS A 41 1.83 0.22 10.68
C LYS A 41 1.22 0.85 9.43
N GLU A 42 0.77 0.04 8.48
CA GLU A 42 0.19 0.53 7.22
C GLU A 42 -1.12 1.29 7.47
N ILE A 43 -2.00 0.75 8.32
CA ILE A 43 -3.23 1.43 8.68
C ILE A 43 -2.96 2.72 9.46
N GLY A 44 -2.15 2.67 10.50
CA GLY A 44 -1.80 3.86 11.29
C GLY A 44 -1.23 4.98 10.43
N ARG A 45 -0.43 4.62 9.41
CA ARG A 45 0.10 5.58 8.45
C ARG A 45 -1.01 6.28 7.63
N MET A 46 -2.05 5.57 7.22
CA MET A 46 -3.14 6.13 6.41
C MET A 46 -4.18 6.91 7.22
N PHE A 47 -4.33 6.58 8.49
CA PHE A 47 -5.20 7.30 9.44
C PHE A 47 -4.42 8.40 10.20
N GLN A 48 -4.78 8.68 11.44
CA GLN A 48 -4.17 9.70 12.30
C GLN A 48 -3.00 9.17 13.13
N GLY A 49 -2.46 8.02 12.78
CA GLY A 49 -1.40 7.34 13.54
C GLY A 49 -1.96 6.28 14.49
N LEU A 50 -1.17 5.93 15.51
CA LEU A 50 -1.45 4.90 16.51
C LEU A 50 -1.58 5.48 17.93
N GLY A 51 -1.88 6.77 18.02
CA GLY A 51 -2.00 7.51 19.29
C GLY A 51 -0.69 8.16 19.74
N GLU A 52 -0.80 9.22 20.54
CA GLU A 52 0.32 10.11 20.94
C GLU A 52 1.50 9.39 21.60
N LYS A 53 1.24 8.32 22.37
CA LYS A 53 2.27 7.57 23.09
C LYS A 53 2.86 6.41 22.28
N SER A 54 2.45 6.23 21.03
CA SER A 54 2.94 5.15 20.17
C SER A 54 4.21 5.55 19.41
N TYR A 55 4.82 4.58 18.73
CA TYR A 55 5.93 4.82 17.80
C TYR A 55 5.51 5.56 16.52
N MET A 56 4.20 5.77 16.33
CA MET A 56 3.62 6.47 15.18
C MET A 56 2.49 7.39 15.69
N PRO A 57 2.84 8.57 16.26
CA PRO A 57 1.86 9.48 16.84
C PRO A 57 0.97 10.18 15.83
N SER A 58 1.38 10.25 14.55
CA SER A 58 0.63 10.87 13.46
C SER A 58 0.66 9.99 12.21
N GLY A 59 -0.32 10.17 11.33
CA GLY A 59 -0.39 9.55 10.02
C GLY A 59 -0.55 10.58 8.91
N THR A 60 -0.98 10.14 7.72
CA THR A 60 -1.20 11.03 6.56
C THR A 60 -2.60 11.59 6.51
N GLU A 61 -3.50 11.17 7.40
CA GLU A 61 -4.92 11.56 7.42
C GLU A 61 -5.64 11.35 6.08
N THR A 62 -5.19 10.34 5.33
CA THR A 62 -5.79 9.99 4.03
C THR A 62 -7.13 9.30 4.20
N LEU A 63 -7.32 8.59 5.32
CA LEU A 63 -8.53 7.86 5.65
C LEU A 63 -9.05 8.25 7.03
N TRP A 64 -10.37 8.28 7.17
CA TRP A 64 -11.04 8.42 8.47
C TRP A 64 -12.34 7.62 8.50
N PHE A 65 -12.78 7.26 9.70
CA PHE A 65 -14.03 6.55 9.89
C PHE A 65 -15.21 7.50 9.85
N ILE A 66 -16.29 7.07 9.23
CA ILE A 66 -17.57 7.77 9.19
C ILE A 66 -18.70 6.79 9.47
N HIS A 67 -19.82 7.31 9.95
CA HIS A 67 -21.02 6.50 10.05
C HIS A 67 -21.65 6.24 8.67
N PRO A 68 -22.20 5.05 8.38
CA PRO A 68 -22.77 4.72 7.07
C PRO A 68 -23.86 5.71 6.58
N SER A 69 -24.60 6.37 7.48
CA SER A 69 -25.60 7.37 7.14
C SER A 69 -25.02 8.66 6.53
N GLN A 70 -23.73 8.89 6.70
CA GLN A 70 -23.02 10.05 6.15
C GLN A 70 -22.61 9.86 4.69
N ILE A 71 -22.75 8.64 4.16
CA ILE A 71 -22.43 8.35 2.76
C ILE A 71 -23.54 8.92 1.86
N PRO A 72 -23.21 9.80 0.90
CA PRO A 72 -24.19 10.33 -0.03
C PRO A 72 -24.88 9.23 -0.83
N LYS A 73 -26.20 9.32 -1.03
CA LYS A 73 -26.99 8.29 -1.73
C LYS A 73 -26.48 7.95 -3.14
N LYS A 74 -25.84 8.91 -3.81
CA LYS A 74 -25.25 8.75 -5.14
C LYS A 74 -23.91 7.99 -5.15
N LYS A 75 -23.23 7.87 -4.00
CA LYS A 75 -21.95 7.19 -3.86
C LYS A 75 -22.14 5.74 -3.40
N LYS A 76 -21.38 4.82 -3.99
CA LYS A 76 -21.36 3.41 -3.60
C LYS A 76 -19.99 3.08 -3.01
N PRO A 77 -19.93 2.63 -1.74
CA PRO A 77 -18.64 2.25 -1.16
C PRO A 77 -17.99 1.11 -1.96
N THR A 78 -16.71 1.26 -2.20
CA THR A 78 -15.88 0.19 -2.73
C THR A 78 -15.37 -0.71 -1.59
N TYR A 79 -14.57 -1.69 -1.91
CA TYR A 79 -13.96 -2.63 -0.96
C TYR A 79 -12.46 -2.36 -0.79
N VAL A 80 -11.91 -2.84 0.32
CA VAL A 80 -10.47 -2.92 0.54
C VAL A 80 -9.96 -4.31 0.25
N ARG A 81 -8.79 -4.39 -0.35
CA ARG A 81 -7.98 -5.60 -0.46
C ARG A 81 -6.65 -5.37 0.25
N VAL A 82 -6.29 -6.29 1.13
CA VAL A 82 -4.99 -6.32 1.79
C VAL A 82 -4.05 -7.15 0.94
N VAL A 83 -2.99 -6.53 0.47
CA VAL A 83 -1.95 -7.19 -0.35
C VAL A 83 -0.73 -7.40 0.51
N CYS A 84 -0.28 -8.64 0.58
CA CYS A 84 0.89 -9.06 1.33
C CYS A 84 2.04 -9.39 0.38
N ALA A 85 3.24 -8.94 0.71
CA ALA A 85 4.44 -9.24 -0.05
C ALA A 85 5.60 -9.52 0.92
N ASP A 86 6.38 -10.55 0.61
CA ASP A 86 7.62 -10.82 1.30
C ASP A 86 8.78 -10.13 0.56
N ARG A 87 9.56 -9.32 1.28
CA ARG A 87 10.68 -8.54 0.77
C ARG A 87 11.90 -8.72 1.64
N PRO A 88 12.60 -9.85 1.51
CA PRO A 88 13.71 -10.23 2.39
C PRO A 88 14.87 -9.23 2.37
N GLU A 89 14.98 -8.42 1.32
CA GLU A 89 15.98 -7.36 1.18
C GLU A 89 15.73 -6.15 2.10
N LYS A 90 14.55 -6.06 2.73
CA LYS A 90 14.20 -4.95 3.63
C LYS A 90 14.42 -5.31 5.09
N SER A 91 14.67 -4.31 5.92
CA SER A 91 14.75 -4.44 7.38
C SER A 91 13.46 -5.00 8.00
N ASN A 92 12.32 -4.76 7.37
CA ASN A 92 11.05 -5.39 7.69
C ASN A 92 10.55 -6.13 6.44
N PRO A 93 10.78 -7.45 6.37
CA PRO A 93 10.48 -8.23 5.17
C PRO A 93 8.97 -8.40 4.91
N ARG A 94 8.16 -8.44 5.97
CA ARG A 94 6.71 -8.64 5.85
C ARG A 94 6.04 -7.32 5.51
N CYS A 95 5.68 -7.14 4.24
CA CYS A 95 5.07 -5.89 3.74
C CYS A 95 3.58 -6.08 3.52
N VAL A 96 2.78 -5.26 4.19
CA VAL A 96 1.32 -5.16 3.97
C VAL A 96 1.01 -3.84 3.27
N ARG A 97 0.11 -3.90 2.29
CA ARG A 97 -0.45 -2.73 1.61
C ARG A 97 -1.96 -2.83 1.49
N TRP A 98 -2.63 -1.73 1.69
CA TRP A 98 -4.06 -1.61 1.48
C TRP A 98 -4.35 -1.01 0.11
N THR A 99 -5.26 -1.63 -0.63
CA THR A 99 -5.69 -1.16 -1.95
C THR A 99 -7.20 -1.05 -1.99
N ALA A 100 -7.71 0.03 -2.57
CA ALA A 100 -9.14 0.20 -2.83
C ALA A 100 -9.53 -0.45 -4.17
N GLY A 101 -10.71 -1.04 -4.24
CA GLY A 101 -11.25 -1.63 -5.47
C GLY A 101 -11.64 -0.57 -6.49
N GLY A 102 -10.69 -0.12 -7.31
CA GLY A 102 -10.87 0.95 -8.29
C GLY A 102 -11.93 0.68 -9.36
N ASN A 103 -12.31 -0.58 -9.57
CA ASN A 103 -13.36 -0.97 -10.53
C ASN A 103 -14.76 -0.49 -10.14
N ARG A 104 -14.98 -0.10 -8.89
CA ARG A 104 -16.25 0.45 -8.38
C ARG A 104 -16.26 1.97 -8.25
N ILE A 105 -15.11 2.60 -8.45
CA ILE A 105 -14.95 4.05 -8.36
C ILE A 105 -15.23 4.64 -9.74
N ASN A 106 -16.23 5.52 -9.84
CA ASN A 106 -16.52 6.24 -11.06
C ASN A 106 -15.65 7.51 -11.13
N TYR A 107 -14.43 7.34 -11.62
CA TYR A 107 -13.50 8.44 -11.80
C TYR A 107 -13.53 8.95 -13.25
N PRO A 108 -13.91 10.21 -13.49
CA PRO A 108 -14.04 10.76 -14.84
C PRO A 108 -12.69 11.12 -15.49
N GLY A 109 -11.61 11.19 -14.70
CA GLY A 109 -10.29 11.55 -15.17
C GLY A 109 -9.51 10.39 -15.80
N ASN A 110 -8.28 10.68 -16.21
CA ASN A 110 -7.36 9.66 -16.74
C ASN A 110 -6.93 8.71 -15.62
N LYS A 111 -7.19 7.42 -15.78
CA LYS A 111 -6.88 6.35 -14.81
C LYS A 111 -5.47 5.77 -15.00
N THR A 112 -4.75 6.22 -16.02
CA THR A 112 -3.43 5.67 -16.35
C THR A 112 -2.33 6.68 -16.10
N THR A 113 -1.30 6.24 -15.37
CA THR A 113 -0.04 7.00 -15.28
C THR A 113 0.91 6.46 -16.34
N LYS A 114 1.39 7.32 -17.22
CA LYS A 114 2.39 6.94 -18.20
C LYS A 114 3.70 6.61 -17.48
N THR A 115 4.17 5.39 -17.65
CA THR A 115 5.52 5.02 -17.25
C THR A 115 6.54 5.59 -18.24
N ALA A 116 7.78 5.81 -17.79
CA ALA A 116 8.85 6.24 -18.67
C ALA A 116 9.06 5.23 -19.80
N ASN A 117 9.11 5.73 -21.04
CA ASN A 117 9.42 4.91 -22.19
C ASN A 117 10.90 4.48 -22.11
N MET A 118 11.19 3.21 -22.41
CA MET A 118 12.57 2.67 -22.40
C MET A 118 13.51 3.49 -23.31
N THR A 119 13.03 3.96 -24.47
CA THR A 119 13.81 4.81 -25.37
C THR A 119 14.17 6.14 -24.70
N THR A 120 13.22 6.77 -24.02
CA THR A 120 13.47 8.01 -23.25
C THR A 120 14.51 7.78 -22.16
N ALA A 121 14.43 6.68 -21.42
CA ALA A 121 15.41 6.33 -20.40
C ALA A 121 16.82 6.13 -21.02
N LYS A 122 16.91 5.41 -22.13
CA LYS A 122 18.19 5.19 -22.83
C LYS A 122 18.77 6.51 -23.36
N LEU A 123 17.96 7.39 -23.92
CA LEU A 123 18.41 8.71 -24.39
C LEU A 123 18.93 9.57 -23.22
N LEU A 124 18.24 9.54 -22.07
CA LEU A 124 18.67 10.26 -20.89
C LEU A 124 20.04 9.74 -20.39
N PHE A 125 20.22 8.44 -20.26
CA PHE A 125 21.50 7.86 -19.85
C PHE A 125 22.61 8.17 -20.86
N ASN A 126 22.32 8.03 -22.15
CA ASN A 126 23.29 8.35 -23.19
C ASN A 126 23.71 9.83 -23.16
N SER A 127 22.75 10.75 -22.98
CA SER A 127 23.04 12.18 -22.84
C SER A 127 23.97 12.45 -21.64
N VAL A 128 23.72 11.81 -20.49
CA VAL A 128 24.57 11.99 -19.30
C VAL A 128 26.00 11.47 -19.55
N ILE A 129 26.14 10.31 -20.18
CA ILE A 129 27.46 9.71 -20.48
C ILE A 129 28.22 10.55 -21.50
N SER A 130 27.54 11.13 -22.50
CA SER A 130 28.13 11.91 -23.58
C SER A 130 28.42 13.36 -23.20
N THR A 131 27.97 13.84 -22.03
CA THR A 131 28.15 15.21 -21.60
C THR A 131 29.24 15.31 -20.53
N PRO A 132 30.36 16.00 -20.74
CA PRO A 132 31.37 16.21 -19.71
C PRO A 132 30.75 16.84 -18.45
N GLY A 133 30.94 16.18 -17.29
CA GLY A 133 30.35 16.61 -16.02
C GLY A 133 28.86 16.35 -15.88
N GLY A 134 28.23 15.66 -16.83
CA GLY A 134 26.83 15.24 -16.76
C GLY A 134 26.57 14.38 -15.51
N ARG A 135 25.43 14.63 -14.86
CA ARG A 135 24.99 13.88 -13.65
C ARG A 135 23.57 13.37 -13.84
N PHE A 136 23.30 12.22 -13.26
CA PHE A 136 21.98 11.61 -13.21
C PHE A 136 21.47 11.62 -11.76
N MET A 137 20.18 11.90 -11.59
CA MET A 137 19.51 11.79 -10.31
C MET A 137 18.17 11.08 -10.49
N SER A 138 17.87 10.14 -9.60
CA SER A 138 16.56 9.51 -9.46
C SER A 138 15.99 9.87 -8.10
N ILE A 139 14.71 10.21 -8.04
CA ILE A 139 14.01 10.57 -6.81
C ILE A 139 12.77 9.70 -6.70
N ASP A 140 12.58 9.07 -5.54
CA ASP A 140 11.34 8.43 -5.12
C ASP A 140 10.70 9.28 -4.01
N LEU A 141 9.50 9.79 -4.27
CA LEU A 141 8.77 10.61 -3.32
C LEU A 141 7.86 9.73 -2.47
N LYS A 142 8.23 9.58 -1.20
CA LYS A 142 7.45 8.82 -0.22
C LYS A 142 6.04 9.41 -0.09
N ASP A 143 5.03 8.55 -0.13
CA ASP A 143 3.61 8.90 0.08
C ASP A 143 3.05 9.97 -0.87
N PHE A 144 3.69 10.18 -2.03
CA PHE A 144 3.35 11.25 -2.98
C PHE A 144 1.84 11.33 -3.29
N TYR A 145 1.22 10.19 -3.61
CA TYR A 145 -0.21 10.16 -3.93
C TYR A 145 -1.12 10.37 -2.71
N LEU A 146 -0.65 10.03 -1.51
CA LEU A 146 -1.41 10.23 -0.27
C LEU A 146 -1.39 11.69 0.19
N CYS A 147 -0.47 12.49 -0.32
CA CYS A 147 -0.37 13.92 -0.04
C CYS A 147 -1.21 14.79 -1.00
N SER A 148 -1.91 14.16 -1.95
CA SER A 148 -2.76 14.86 -2.91
C SER A 148 -4.23 14.66 -2.55
N ASN A 149 -4.96 15.76 -2.38
CA ASN A 149 -6.39 15.70 -2.10
C ASN A 149 -7.16 15.16 -3.31
N LEU A 150 -8.21 14.40 -3.04
CA LEU A 150 -9.21 14.04 -4.04
C LEU A 150 -10.18 15.21 -4.26
N ASP A 151 -10.61 15.43 -5.49
CA ASP A 151 -11.64 16.43 -5.81
C ASP A 151 -12.98 16.10 -5.12
N GLU A 152 -13.29 14.82 -4.99
CA GLU A 152 -14.44 14.30 -4.26
C GLU A 152 -14.00 13.11 -3.38
N TYR A 153 -14.60 13.00 -2.20
CA TYR A 153 -14.36 11.84 -1.32
C TYR A 153 -14.87 10.55 -1.94
N GLU A 154 -14.07 9.51 -1.80
CA GLU A 154 -14.44 8.14 -2.10
C GLU A 154 -14.63 7.32 -0.82
N TYR A 155 -15.55 6.38 -0.86
CA TYR A 155 -15.99 5.64 0.31
C TYR A 155 -15.56 4.19 0.19
N VAL A 156 -15.00 3.68 1.28
CA VAL A 156 -14.44 2.34 1.32
C VAL A 156 -15.06 1.56 2.48
N ARG A 157 -15.49 0.35 2.23
CA ARG A 157 -15.95 -0.55 3.31
C ARG A 157 -14.78 -1.41 3.77
N ILE A 158 -14.48 -1.32 5.04
CA ILE A 158 -13.42 -2.08 5.69
C ILE A 158 -14.05 -3.12 6.60
N PRO A 159 -13.80 -4.43 6.40
CA PRO A 159 -14.22 -5.46 7.35
C PRO A 159 -13.49 -5.30 8.69
N VAL A 160 -14.22 -5.37 9.80
CA VAL A 160 -13.67 -5.16 11.16
C VAL A 160 -12.49 -6.09 11.47
N HIS A 161 -12.54 -7.35 11.01
CA HIS A 161 -11.47 -8.32 11.25
C HIS A 161 -10.14 -7.97 10.59
N LEU A 162 -10.10 -7.01 9.65
CA LEU A 162 -8.87 -6.48 9.05
C LEU A 162 -8.28 -5.33 9.86
N LEU A 163 -9.06 -4.73 10.77
CA LEU A 163 -8.60 -3.62 11.60
C LEU A 163 -7.78 -4.15 12.78
N PRO A 164 -6.57 -3.61 13.02
CA PRO A 164 -5.81 -3.94 14.21
C PRO A 164 -6.53 -3.48 15.48
N PRO A 165 -6.42 -4.22 16.61
CA PRO A 165 -7.02 -3.82 17.88
C PRO A 165 -6.66 -2.37 18.29
N ALA A 166 -5.40 -1.98 18.12
CA ALA A 166 -4.95 -0.63 18.43
C ALA A 166 -5.69 0.48 17.68
N ILE A 167 -6.17 0.20 16.47
CA ILE A 167 -7.00 1.14 15.70
C ILE A 167 -8.43 1.14 16.24
N ILE A 168 -8.99 -0.02 16.55
CA ILE A 168 -10.36 -0.14 17.09
C ILE A 168 -10.48 0.58 18.45
N GLU A 169 -9.43 0.57 19.26
CA GLU A 169 -9.39 1.23 20.57
C GLU A 169 -9.27 2.75 20.46
N LEU A 170 -8.76 3.27 19.34
CA LEU A 170 -8.57 4.72 19.14
C LEU A 170 -9.78 5.41 18.52
N TYR A 171 -10.62 4.68 17.78
CA TYR A 171 -11.72 5.20 16.96
C TYR A 171 -13.03 4.48 17.24
#